data_b5edd4e1c528d47518809a68ee668af0
#
_entry.id   b5edd4e1c528d47518809a68ee668af0
#
_cell.length_a   1.000
_cell.length_b   1.000
_cell.length_c   1.000
_cell.angle_alpha   90.00
_cell.angle_beta   90.00
_cell.angle_gamma   90.00
#
_symmetry.space_group_name_H-M   'P 1'
#
loop_
_entity.id
_entity.type
_entity.pdbx_description
1 polymer ?
#
loop_
_entity_poly.entity_id
_entity_poly.type
_entity_poly.pdbx_seq_one_letter_code
_entity_poly.pdbx_strand_id
1 'polypeptide(L)'
;THTSSLAIGAATDALATAANAIGFAAQATADYATAIGQARAAGINSFAAAITNNTSTYGATGANSIAMGIQAKASSARGVAIGAYATSSSTSIALSTGWNNITTTASGSNSVAIGGNTSATSPGSYAFGQQSSSAIRGKYAYAAGGFAASGDAQGGQFILRCSTTDATPTLLRTNGDPADAGNQIVALSDTCITFDGTITAMQNGAQSYASWRVEGLLVNDGGTTTVANSAITVIDNQSSWGLTLTADNGNSALAITFTGEAAHNIRTVANIRTTEVTYA
;
A
#
# COMPACT_ATOMS: atom_id res chain seq x y z
N THR A 1 -26.49 19.61 27.97
CA THR A 1 -25.33 20.39 28.48
C THR A 1 -24.08 19.56 28.31
N HIS A 2 -23.25 19.95 27.38
CA HIS A 2 -21.95 19.32 27.16
C HIS A 2 -20.95 19.89 28.18
N THR A 3 -20.25 19.03 28.91
CA THR A 3 -19.31 19.46 29.93
C THR A 3 -17.97 19.85 29.27
N SER A 4 -17.49 21.08 29.60
CA SER A 4 -16.17 21.58 29.20
C SER A 4 -15.96 21.75 27.69
N SER A 5 -17.02 21.95 26.89
CA SER A 5 -16.88 22.26 25.45
C SER A 5 -16.55 23.74 25.23
N LEU A 6 -15.80 24.03 24.15
CA LEU A 6 -15.38 25.36 23.76
C LEU A 6 -15.80 25.67 22.31
N ALA A 7 -16.58 26.73 22.10
CA ALA A 7 -16.92 27.24 20.77
C ALA A 7 -16.52 28.72 20.66
N ILE A 8 -15.62 29.04 19.73
CA ILE A 8 -15.13 30.40 19.48
C ILE A 8 -15.24 30.72 18.00
N GLY A 9 -16.08 31.69 17.62
CA GLY A 9 -16.24 32.15 16.24
C GLY A 9 -17.70 32.17 15.79
N ALA A 10 -17.94 32.59 14.56
CA ALA A 10 -19.27 32.63 13.99
C ALA A 10 -19.67 31.26 13.41
N ALA A 11 -20.93 30.83 13.67
CA ALA A 11 -21.48 29.54 13.23
C ALA A 11 -20.64 28.32 13.65
N THR A 12 -20.03 28.36 14.84
CA THR A 12 -19.24 27.28 15.41
C THR A 12 -20.08 26.36 16.27
N ASP A 13 -19.87 25.05 16.15
CA ASP A 13 -20.59 24.01 16.86
C ASP A 13 -19.63 23.10 17.64
N ALA A 14 -19.62 23.20 18.98
CA ALA A 14 -18.98 22.26 19.89
C ALA A 14 -20.08 21.44 20.58
N LEU A 15 -20.50 20.32 19.98
CA LEU A 15 -21.74 19.60 20.30
C LEU A 15 -21.56 18.38 21.21
N ALA A 16 -20.34 18.13 21.70
CA ALA A 16 -20.04 16.94 22.50
C ALA A 16 -19.13 17.27 23.71
N THR A 17 -18.93 16.31 24.62
CA THR A 17 -18.11 16.48 25.81
C THR A 17 -16.67 16.82 25.49
N ALA A 18 -16.12 17.88 26.08
CA ALA A 18 -14.75 18.36 25.86
C ALA A 18 -14.41 18.64 24.38
N ALA A 19 -15.44 18.90 23.56
CA ALA A 19 -15.26 19.26 22.16
C ALA A 19 -14.77 20.71 22.02
N ASN A 20 -13.84 20.96 21.09
CA ASN A 20 -13.31 22.29 20.82
C ASN A 20 -13.57 22.67 19.36
N ALA A 21 -14.29 23.77 19.11
CA ALA A 21 -14.55 24.34 17.81
C ALA A 21 -14.08 25.79 17.78
N ILE A 22 -13.11 26.11 16.91
CA ILE A 22 -12.49 27.44 16.86
C ILE A 22 -12.45 27.93 15.41
N GLY A 23 -13.05 29.08 15.12
CA GLY A 23 -13.05 29.71 13.82
C GLY A 23 -14.44 29.79 13.18
N PHE A 24 -14.51 30.20 11.90
CA PHE A 24 -15.76 30.31 11.18
C PHE A 24 -16.27 28.90 10.78
N ALA A 25 -17.52 28.60 11.13
CA ALA A 25 -18.22 27.35 10.80
C ALA A 25 -17.47 26.06 11.20
N ALA A 26 -16.66 26.11 12.26
CA ALA A 26 -16.00 24.94 12.81
C ALA A 26 -17.03 24.01 13.49
N GLN A 27 -16.94 22.70 13.26
CA GLN A 27 -17.84 21.69 13.82
C GLN A 27 -17.07 20.58 14.54
N ALA A 28 -17.11 20.55 15.86
CA ALA A 28 -16.61 19.48 16.70
C ALA A 28 -17.82 18.72 17.28
N THR A 29 -18.20 17.59 16.67
CA THR A 29 -19.47 16.91 16.94
C THR A 29 -19.33 15.60 17.72
N ALA A 30 -18.12 15.21 18.11
CA ALA A 30 -17.84 14.03 18.93
C ALA A 30 -17.02 14.39 20.18
N ASP A 31 -17.04 13.53 21.19
CA ASP A 31 -16.30 13.71 22.42
C ASP A 31 -14.80 13.87 22.19
N TYR A 32 -14.20 14.87 22.84
CA TYR A 32 -12.77 15.21 22.73
C TYR A 32 -12.32 15.60 21.32
N ALA A 33 -13.25 15.88 20.40
CA ALA A 33 -12.91 16.30 19.05
C ALA A 33 -12.48 17.77 19.00
N THR A 34 -11.54 18.11 18.12
CA THR A 34 -11.08 19.48 17.89
C THR A 34 -11.20 19.84 16.41
N ALA A 35 -11.96 20.93 16.11
CA ALA A 35 -12.11 21.49 14.77
C ALA A 35 -11.61 22.93 14.75
N ILE A 36 -10.71 23.27 13.80
CA ILE A 36 -10.13 24.61 13.66
C ILE A 36 -10.36 25.14 12.24
N GLY A 37 -10.93 26.35 12.14
CA GLY A 37 -11.33 26.95 10.88
C GLY A 37 -12.60 26.28 10.33
N GLN A 38 -12.88 26.42 9.05
CA GLN A 38 -14.02 25.75 8.41
C GLN A 38 -13.74 24.25 8.27
N ALA A 39 -13.84 23.52 9.38
CA ALA A 39 -13.48 22.12 9.47
C ALA A 39 -14.52 21.32 10.26
N ARG A 40 -14.59 20.01 10.03
CA ARG A 40 -15.41 19.06 10.76
C ARG A 40 -14.59 17.98 11.42
N ALA A 41 -14.66 17.88 12.73
CA ALA A 41 -14.12 16.79 13.55
C ALA A 41 -15.31 16.02 14.17
N ALA A 42 -15.62 14.85 13.63
CA ALA A 42 -16.79 14.05 13.98
C ALA A 42 -16.45 12.66 14.54
N GLY A 43 -15.17 12.31 14.62
CA GLY A 43 -14.71 11.13 15.33
C GLY A 43 -14.32 11.44 16.77
N ILE A 44 -14.50 10.51 17.71
CA ILE A 44 -14.01 10.65 19.07
C ILE A 44 -12.49 10.85 19.05
N ASN A 45 -11.96 11.79 19.83
CA ASN A 45 -10.54 12.16 19.87
C ASN A 45 -9.96 12.58 18.50
N SER A 46 -10.78 13.06 17.56
CA SER A 46 -10.31 13.46 16.25
C SER A 46 -9.86 14.91 16.18
N PHE A 47 -9.00 15.20 15.21
CA PHE A 47 -8.52 16.55 14.92
C PHE A 47 -8.73 16.92 13.45
N ALA A 48 -9.40 18.05 13.20
CA ALA A 48 -9.59 18.57 11.85
C ALA A 48 -9.22 20.06 11.77
N ALA A 49 -8.41 20.45 10.79
CA ALA A 49 -8.02 21.84 10.60
C ALA A 49 -7.88 22.21 9.12
N ALA A 50 -8.19 23.48 8.78
CA ALA A 50 -7.98 24.07 7.45
C ALA A 50 -8.63 23.27 6.30
N ILE A 51 -9.79 22.65 6.53
CA ILE A 51 -10.47 21.80 5.54
C ILE A 51 -11.15 22.63 4.45
N THR A 52 -11.50 23.89 4.74
CA THR A 52 -12.28 24.82 3.87
C THR A 52 -13.64 24.29 3.42
N ASN A 53 -14.08 23.19 4.06
CA ASN A 53 -15.37 22.56 3.80
C ASN A 53 -15.76 21.75 5.05
N ASN A 54 -16.85 22.12 5.72
CA ASN A 54 -17.32 21.44 6.93
C ASN A 54 -18.47 20.44 6.67
N THR A 55 -18.62 20.00 5.42
CA THR A 55 -19.61 18.97 5.08
C THR A 55 -19.25 17.62 5.68
N SER A 56 -20.21 16.70 5.71
CA SER A 56 -19.98 15.33 6.21
C SER A 56 -19.00 14.50 5.35
N THR A 57 -18.61 15.02 4.18
CA THR A 57 -17.73 14.32 3.24
C THR A 57 -16.25 14.43 3.65
N TYR A 58 -15.84 15.59 4.21
CA TYR A 58 -14.45 15.89 4.51
C TYR A 58 -14.22 16.02 6.02
N GLY A 59 -12.94 16.13 6.42
CA GLY A 59 -12.54 16.27 7.80
C GLY A 59 -12.18 14.95 8.48
N ALA A 60 -12.07 15.00 9.81
CA ALA A 60 -11.70 13.85 10.64
C ALA A 60 -12.98 13.20 11.21
N THR A 61 -13.51 12.21 10.49
CA THR A 61 -14.75 11.52 10.85
C THR A 61 -14.52 10.17 11.54
N GLY A 62 -13.32 9.61 11.43
CA GLY A 62 -12.90 8.41 12.16
C GLY A 62 -12.45 8.70 13.58
N ALA A 63 -12.64 7.78 14.52
CA ALA A 63 -12.13 7.91 15.87
C ALA A 63 -10.60 7.97 15.89
N ASN A 64 -10.01 8.86 16.70
CA ASN A 64 -8.56 9.08 16.79
C ASN A 64 -7.92 9.47 15.43
N SER A 65 -8.67 10.08 14.51
CA SER A 65 -8.18 10.45 13.18
C SER A 65 -7.71 11.90 13.12
N ILE A 66 -6.86 12.19 12.14
CA ILE A 66 -6.34 13.52 11.86
C ILE A 66 -6.62 13.87 10.40
N ALA A 67 -7.25 15.04 10.14
CA ALA A 67 -7.43 15.59 8.81
C ALA A 67 -7.01 17.06 8.79
N MET A 68 -6.06 17.40 7.92
CA MET A 68 -5.55 18.77 7.78
C MET A 68 -5.34 19.12 6.32
N GLY A 69 -5.87 20.27 5.88
CA GLY A 69 -5.72 20.77 4.52
C GLY A 69 -7.03 20.77 3.73
N ILE A 70 -7.01 21.43 2.58
CA ILE A 70 -8.20 21.61 1.72
C ILE A 70 -8.79 20.23 1.36
N GLN A 71 -10.06 20.00 1.74
CA GLN A 71 -10.80 18.77 1.46
C GLN A 71 -10.07 17.47 1.89
N ALA A 72 -9.19 17.56 2.89
CA ALA A 72 -8.60 16.38 3.49
C ALA A 72 -9.67 15.52 4.18
N LYS A 73 -9.57 14.19 4.06
CA LYS A 73 -10.55 13.23 4.57
C LYS A 73 -9.88 12.08 5.31
N ALA A 74 -10.13 11.97 6.59
CA ALA A 74 -9.73 10.84 7.44
C ALA A 74 -10.99 10.15 7.99
N SER A 75 -11.51 9.17 7.24
CA SER A 75 -12.83 8.58 7.50
C SER A 75 -12.80 7.32 8.35
N SER A 76 -11.64 6.71 8.55
CA SER A 76 -11.48 5.52 9.39
C SER A 76 -10.76 5.82 10.69
N ALA A 77 -10.95 4.96 11.67
CA ALA A 77 -10.25 5.05 12.93
C ALA A 77 -8.72 5.06 12.75
N ARG A 78 -8.05 5.99 13.44
CA ARG A 78 -6.59 6.18 13.38
C ARG A 78 -6.04 6.55 12.00
N GLY A 79 -6.91 6.99 11.07
CA GLY A 79 -6.51 7.48 9.77
C GLY A 79 -5.86 8.86 9.86
N VAL A 80 -4.83 9.11 9.05
CA VAL A 80 -4.15 10.41 8.94
C VAL A 80 -4.23 10.89 7.50
N ALA A 81 -4.82 12.07 7.28
CA ALA A 81 -4.92 12.72 5.97
C ALA A 81 -4.42 14.17 6.10
N ILE A 82 -3.25 14.46 5.54
CA ILE A 82 -2.62 15.79 5.62
C ILE A 82 -2.26 16.27 4.22
N GLY A 83 -2.62 17.52 3.94
CA GLY A 83 -2.44 18.17 2.64
C GLY A 83 -3.73 18.23 1.84
N ALA A 84 -3.71 19.00 0.74
CA ALA A 84 -4.89 19.15 -0.10
C ALA A 84 -5.29 17.83 -0.77
N TYR A 85 -6.59 17.48 -0.69
CA TYR A 85 -7.17 16.27 -1.28
C TYR A 85 -6.57 14.96 -0.77
N ALA A 86 -5.94 14.96 0.42
CA ALA A 86 -5.48 13.72 1.06
C ALA A 86 -6.67 12.88 1.53
N THR A 87 -6.69 11.60 1.21
CA THR A 87 -7.75 10.67 1.64
C THR A 87 -7.16 9.45 2.33
N SER A 88 -7.50 9.27 3.62
CA SER A 88 -7.24 8.08 4.41
C SER A 88 -8.57 7.42 4.76
N SER A 89 -8.86 6.27 4.18
CA SER A 89 -10.13 5.56 4.37
C SER A 89 -9.99 4.21 5.09
N SER A 90 -8.83 3.94 5.65
CA SER A 90 -8.51 2.79 6.51
C SER A 90 -7.57 3.26 7.63
N THR A 91 -7.03 2.37 8.45
CA THR A 91 -5.91 2.67 9.38
C THR A 91 -4.66 2.94 8.53
N SER A 92 -4.53 4.13 7.98
CA SER A 92 -3.58 4.46 6.93
C SER A 92 -3.12 5.92 7.01
N ILE A 93 -2.06 6.25 6.27
CA ILE A 93 -1.50 7.59 6.19
C ILE A 93 -1.52 8.08 4.74
N ALA A 94 -2.18 9.22 4.48
CA ALA A 94 -2.14 9.93 3.22
C ALA A 94 -1.54 11.33 3.44
N LEU A 95 -0.37 11.60 2.86
CA LEU A 95 0.26 12.92 2.87
C LEU A 95 0.29 13.45 1.43
N SER A 96 -0.55 14.43 1.14
CA SER A 96 -0.74 14.95 -0.21
C SER A 96 -0.02 16.27 -0.42
N THR A 97 0.67 16.37 -1.55
CA THR A 97 1.14 17.64 -2.11
C THR A 97 0.16 18.21 -3.14
N GLY A 98 -1.07 17.70 -3.15
CA GLY A 98 -2.11 17.80 -4.16
C GLY A 98 -2.23 19.15 -4.85
N TRP A 99 -2.40 19.07 -6.16
CA TRP A 99 -2.70 20.17 -7.06
C TRP A 99 -3.91 19.76 -7.90
N ASN A 100 -4.78 20.72 -8.25
CA ASN A 100 -5.90 20.54 -9.18
C ASN A 100 -6.90 19.39 -8.86
N ASN A 101 -7.37 19.30 -7.63
CA ASN A 101 -8.34 18.28 -7.20
C ASN A 101 -7.87 16.83 -7.38
N ILE A 102 -6.58 16.59 -7.50
CA ILE A 102 -6.01 15.25 -7.64
C ILE A 102 -5.78 14.66 -6.26
N THR A 103 -6.39 13.51 -5.99
CA THR A 103 -6.41 12.88 -4.68
C THR A 103 -5.19 11.99 -4.45
N THR A 104 -4.55 12.15 -3.29
CA THR A 104 -3.63 11.15 -2.74
C THR A 104 -4.40 10.24 -1.82
N THR A 105 -4.44 8.93 -2.11
CA THR A 105 -5.32 7.96 -1.44
C THR A 105 -4.52 6.87 -0.74
N ALA A 106 -4.73 6.71 0.56
CA ALA A 106 -4.33 5.52 1.32
C ALA A 106 -5.59 4.82 1.84
N SER A 107 -5.95 3.67 1.25
CA SER A 107 -7.17 2.93 1.58
C SER A 107 -6.91 1.50 2.07
N GLY A 108 -5.72 0.96 1.86
CA GLY A 108 -5.31 -0.32 2.47
C GLY A 108 -5.06 -0.18 3.97
N SER A 109 -5.37 -1.19 4.76
CA SER A 109 -4.99 -1.21 6.18
C SER A 109 -3.47 -1.15 6.34
N ASN A 110 -2.97 -0.26 7.20
CA ASN A 110 -1.53 0.00 7.40
C ASN A 110 -0.81 0.44 6.12
N SER A 111 -1.52 1.05 5.16
CA SER A 111 -0.92 1.58 3.94
C SER A 111 -0.45 3.02 4.11
N VAL A 112 0.48 3.44 3.26
CA VAL A 112 1.03 4.80 3.24
C VAL A 112 1.09 5.31 1.81
N ALA A 113 0.49 6.49 1.57
CA ALA A 113 0.58 7.20 0.30
C ALA A 113 1.14 8.61 0.54
N ILE A 114 2.28 8.94 -0.08
CA ILE A 114 2.95 10.24 0.09
C ILE A 114 3.31 10.81 -1.28
N GLY A 115 2.77 11.98 -1.60
CA GLY A 115 3.09 12.71 -2.83
C GLY A 115 1.86 13.23 -3.56
N GLY A 116 1.96 13.43 -4.87
CA GLY A 116 0.88 13.92 -5.72
C GLY A 116 0.24 12.80 -6.53
N ASN A 117 -1.08 12.63 -6.46
CA ASN A 117 -1.82 11.58 -7.19
C ASN A 117 -1.27 10.17 -6.91
N THR A 118 -0.91 9.88 -5.68
CA THR A 118 -0.42 8.58 -5.27
C THR A 118 -1.54 7.72 -4.68
N SER A 119 -1.46 6.40 -4.86
CA SER A 119 -2.49 5.47 -4.43
C SER A 119 -1.90 4.23 -3.78
N ALA A 120 -2.21 3.98 -2.50
CA ALA A 120 -1.85 2.79 -1.75
C ALA A 120 -3.13 2.10 -1.25
N THR A 121 -3.60 1.10 -2.01
CA THR A 121 -4.95 0.53 -1.83
C THR A 121 -4.97 -0.84 -1.17
N SER A 122 -3.86 -1.56 -1.16
CA SER A 122 -3.76 -2.87 -0.52
C SER A 122 -3.16 -2.81 0.89
N PRO A 123 -3.45 -3.79 1.74
CA PRO A 123 -2.89 -3.82 3.09
C PRO A 123 -1.36 -3.81 3.10
N GLY A 124 -0.78 -2.95 3.95
CA GLY A 124 0.66 -2.79 4.09
C GLY A 124 1.39 -2.31 2.83
N SER A 125 0.68 -1.70 1.88
CA SER A 125 1.26 -1.16 0.66
C SER A 125 1.75 0.28 0.84
N TYR A 126 2.77 0.65 0.08
CA TYR A 126 3.43 1.95 0.16
C TYR A 126 3.52 2.55 -1.24
N ALA A 127 3.08 3.81 -1.41
CA ALA A 127 3.16 4.55 -2.66
C ALA A 127 3.79 5.93 -2.43
N PHE A 128 4.87 6.23 -3.13
CA PHE A 128 5.66 7.45 -2.95
C PHE A 128 5.91 8.18 -4.27
N GLY A 129 6.01 9.51 -4.20
CA GLY A 129 6.38 10.38 -5.31
C GLY A 129 5.15 10.93 -6.05
N GLN A 130 5.18 10.94 -7.37
CA GLN A 130 4.10 11.48 -8.19
C GLN A 130 3.50 10.37 -9.06
N GLN A 131 2.18 10.19 -9.01
CA GLN A 131 1.43 9.21 -9.80
C GLN A 131 1.88 7.74 -9.56
N SER A 132 2.36 7.41 -8.37
CA SER A 132 2.66 6.02 -8.03
C SER A 132 1.40 5.26 -7.58
N SER A 133 1.34 3.96 -7.89
CA SER A 133 0.22 3.09 -7.53
C SER A 133 0.71 1.79 -6.91
N SER A 134 0.22 1.47 -5.73
CA SER A 134 0.52 0.26 -4.99
C SER A 134 -0.76 -0.47 -4.60
N ALA A 135 -1.20 -1.39 -5.46
CA ALA A 135 -2.42 -2.17 -5.32
C ALA A 135 -2.16 -3.63 -4.89
N ILE A 136 -0.91 -3.98 -4.59
CA ILE A 136 -0.52 -5.31 -4.14
C ILE A 136 -0.09 -5.24 -2.68
N ARG A 137 -0.51 -6.20 -1.87
CA ARG A 137 -0.14 -6.29 -0.45
C ARG A 137 1.38 -6.19 -0.27
N GLY A 138 1.82 -5.29 0.59
CA GLY A 138 3.23 -5.11 0.94
C GLY A 138 4.13 -4.56 -0.18
N LYS A 139 3.58 -4.21 -1.36
CA LYS A 139 4.34 -3.55 -2.43
C LYS A 139 4.78 -2.16 -1.98
N TYR A 140 6.05 -1.84 -2.17
CA TYR A 140 6.57 -0.48 -2.20
C TYR A 140 6.60 -0.02 -3.65
N ALA A 141 5.93 1.09 -3.98
CA ALA A 141 5.94 1.69 -5.31
C ALA A 141 6.50 3.11 -5.25
N TYR A 142 7.30 3.49 -6.25
CA TYR A 142 7.82 4.83 -6.44
C TYR A 142 7.69 5.25 -7.90
N ALA A 143 7.19 6.47 -8.12
CA ALA A 143 7.12 7.08 -9.44
C ALA A 143 7.51 8.58 -9.39
N ALA A 144 8.09 9.08 -10.45
CA ALA A 144 8.41 10.49 -10.65
C ALA A 144 7.39 11.20 -11.57
N GLY A 145 6.33 10.51 -11.96
CA GLY A 145 5.26 10.89 -12.85
C GLY A 145 4.83 9.69 -13.69
N GLY A 146 3.72 9.80 -14.39
CA GLY A 146 3.19 8.80 -15.32
C GLY A 146 3.09 9.37 -16.74
N PHE A 147 2.73 8.51 -17.69
CA PHE A 147 2.41 8.92 -19.06
C PHE A 147 0.95 9.39 -19.17
N ALA A 148 0.00 8.53 -18.83
CA ALA A 148 -1.43 8.81 -18.91
C ALA A 148 -2.15 8.53 -17.59
N ALA A 149 -1.71 7.56 -16.81
CA ALA A 149 -2.35 7.12 -15.58
C ALA A 149 -1.36 6.94 -14.43
N SER A 150 -1.86 6.92 -13.19
CA SER A 150 -1.03 6.60 -12.02
C SER A 150 -0.61 5.12 -12.09
N GLY A 151 0.70 4.88 -11.92
CA GLY A 151 1.28 3.54 -11.92
C GLY A 151 1.71 3.02 -13.29
N ASP A 152 1.52 3.77 -14.37
CA ASP A 152 1.90 3.34 -15.73
C ASP A 152 3.40 3.47 -16.03
N ALA A 153 4.15 4.19 -15.17
CA ALA A 153 5.61 4.33 -15.21
C ALA A 153 6.16 4.39 -13.79
N GLN A 154 6.55 3.23 -13.23
CA GLN A 154 6.99 3.18 -11.83
C GLN A 154 8.03 2.09 -11.56
N GLY A 155 8.74 2.24 -10.44
CA GLY A 155 9.51 1.16 -9.84
C GLY A 155 8.74 0.51 -8.69
N GLY A 156 8.92 -0.78 -8.49
CA GLY A 156 8.35 -1.53 -7.38
C GLY A 156 9.41 -2.31 -6.60
N GLN A 157 9.07 -2.64 -5.36
CA GLN A 157 9.83 -3.59 -4.55
C GLN A 157 8.87 -4.49 -3.78
N PHE A 158 9.21 -5.78 -3.71
CA PHE A 158 8.39 -6.80 -3.09
C PHE A 158 9.24 -7.67 -2.17
N ILE A 159 8.70 -7.99 -1.00
CA ILE A 159 9.19 -9.08 -0.16
C ILE A 159 8.21 -10.23 -0.28
N LEU A 160 8.66 -11.32 -0.92
CA LEU A 160 7.88 -12.54 -1.06
C LEU A 160 8.45 -13.62 -0.15
N ARG A 161 7.61 -14.52 0.31
CA ARG A 161 8.04 -15.60 1.21
C ARG A 161 7.22 -16.86 1.04
N CYS A 162 7.83 -17.98 1.36
CA CYS A 162 7.12 -19.24 1.61
C CYS A 162 7.79 -20.03 2.73
N SER A 163 7.11 -21.08 3.19
CA SER A 163 7.68 -22.11 4.02
C SER A 163 7.21 -23.46 3.51
N THR A 164 8.08 -24.46 3.51
CA THR A 164 7.76 -25.84 3.13
C THR A 164 8.31 -26.81 4.14
N THR A 165 7.68 -27.97 4.24
CA THR A 165 8.11 -29.10 5.08
C THR A 165 8.51 -30.32 4.26
N ASP A 166 8.43 -30.21 2.93
CA ASP A 166 8.63 -31.31 2.00
C ASP A 166 9.17 -30.81 0.64
N ALA A 167 9.23 -31.69 -0.34
CA ALA A 167 9.67 -31.42 -1.70
C ALA A 167 8.52 -30.91 -2.63
N THR A 168 7.36 -30.54 -2.09
CA THR A 168 6.28 -29.98 -2.90
C THR A 168 6.63 -28.56 -3.34
N PRO A 169 6.59 -28.25 -4.64
CA PRO A 169 6.80 -26.91 -5.14
C PRO A 169 5.86 -25.91 -4.48
N THR A 170 6.41 -24.87 -3.84
CA THR A 170 5.65 -23.90 -3.05
C THR A 170 5.90 -22.51 -3.57
N LEU A 171 4.82 -21.78 -3.90
CA LEU A 171 4.87 -20.43 -4.44
C LEU A 171 5.24 -19.41 -3.37
N LEU A 172 6.16 -18.50 -3.70
CA LEU A 172 6.48 -17.32 -2.88
C LEU A 172 5.42 -16.23 -3.07
N ARG A 173 4.94 -15.65 -1.97
CA ARG A 173 3.87 -14.62 -1.94
C ARG A 173 4.18 -13.56 -0.90
N THR A 174 3.53 -12.41 -0.98
CA THR A 174 3.71 -11.33 0.02
C THR A 174 3.09 -11.67 1.38
N ASN A 175 2.19 -12.64 1.43
CA ASN A 175 1.53 -13.12 2.64
C ASN A 175 1.48 -14.67 2.68
N GLY A 176 0.78 -15.25 3.64
CA GLY A 176 0.60 -16.69 3.76
C GLY A 176 -0.66 -17.25 3.09
N ASP A 177 -1.49 -16.40 2.49
CA ASP A 177 -2.77 -16.79 1.89
C ASP A 177 -2.55 -17.52 0.54
N PRO A 178 -3.54 -18.23 -0.01
CA PRO A 178 -3.49 -18.77 -1.37
C PRO A 178 -3.08 -17.72 -2.40
N ALA A 179 -2.52 -18.16 -3.51
CA ALA A 179 -2.11 -17.27 -4.60
C ALA A 179 -3.29 -16.49 -5.17
N ASP A 180 -3.15 -15.19 -5.28
CA ASP A 180 -4.11 -14.28 -5.92
C ASP A 180 -3.39 -13.06 -6.53
N ALA A 181 -4.15 -12.24 -7.27
CA ALA A 181 -3.64 -11.01 -7.87
C ALA A 181 -3.25 -9.93 -6.84
N GLY A 182 -3.55 -10.11 -5.56
CA GLY A 182 -3.19 -9.17 -4.48
C GLY A 182 -1.91 -9.53 -3.74
N ASN A 183 -1.30 -10.69 -4.00
CA ASN A 183 -0.14 -11.18 -3.23
C ASN A 183 1.03 -11.72 -4.05
N GLN A 184 1.01 -11.53 -5.37
CA GLN A 184 2.09 -11.86 -6.31
C GLN A 184 2.57 -10.59 -7.03
N ILE A 185 3.61 -10.70 -7.86
CA ILE A 185 4.04 -9.63 -8.78
C ILE A 185 3.15 -9.71 -10.02
N VAL A 186 2.15 -8.83 -10.09
CA VAL A 186 1.12 -8.83 -11.12
C VAL A 186 1.47 -7.86 -12.23
N ALA A 187 1.36 -8.32 -13.47
CA ALA A 187 1.36 -7.50 -14.68
C ALA A 187 -0.09 -7.31 -15.15
N LEU A 188 -0.63 -6.11 -15.04
CA LEU A 188 -1.94 -5.78 -15.62
C LEU A 188 -1.91 -5.95 -17.14
N SER A 189 -3.09 -5.91 -17.81
CA SER A 189 -3.11 -5.96 -19.29
C SER A 189 -2.22 -4.86 -19.87
N ASP A 190 -1.53 -5.17 -20.94
CA ASP A 190 -0.63 -4.27 -21.67
C ASP A 190 0.52 -3.70 -20.80
N THR A 191 1.01 -4.54 -19.89
CA THR A 191 2.09 -4.21 -18.96
C THR A 191 3.33 -5.06 -19.22
N CYS A 192 4.47 -4.37 -19.15
CA CYS A 192 5.79 -4.99 -19.20
C CYS A 192 6.54 -4.68 -17.90
N ILE A 193 7.06 -5.72 -17.25
CA ILE A 193 7.78 -5.63 -15.97
C ILE A 193 9.13 -6.31 -16.07
N THR A 194 10.22 -5.53 -16.03
CA THR A 194 11.53 -6.11 -15.74
C THR A 194 11.64 -6.33 -14.24
N PHE A 195 12.10 -7.49 -13.84
CA PHE A 195 12.33 -7.81 -12.44
C PHE A 195 13.75 -8.32 -12.19
N ASP A 196 14.31 -7.97 -11.03
CA ASP A 196 15.58 -8.51 -10.53
C ASP A 196 15.54 -8.64 -9.01
N GLY A 197 16.32 -9.57 -8.46
CA GLY A 197 16.40 -9.69 -7.02
C GLY A 197 17.22 -10.88 -6.51
N THR A 198 17.16 -11.05 -5.20
CA THR A 198 17.82 -12.16 -4.51
C THR A 198 16.81 -12.97 -3.72
N ILE A 199 17.05 -14.27 -3.66
CA ILE A 199 16.22 -15.24 -2.91
C ILE A 199 17.15 -16.02 -2.00
N THR A 200 16.77 -16.13 -0.73
CA THR A 200 17.53 -16.88 0.27
C THR A 200 16.62 -17.86 0.97
N ALA A 201 17.09 -19.08 1.12
CA ALA A 201 16.40 -20.15 1.82
C ALA A 201 17.27 -20.75 2.94
N MET A 202 16.66 -21.12 4.06
CA MET A 202 17.33 -21.70 5.19
C MET A 202 16.46 -22.77 5.86
N GLN A 203 17.09 -23.91 6.21
CA GLN A 203 16.46 -24.99 6.96
C GLN A 203 16.48 -24.69 8.46
N ASN A 204 15.41 -25.05 9.16
CA ASN A 204 15.34 -24.95 10.62
C ASN A 204 16.24 -25.99 11.29
N GLY A 205 17.10 -25.54 12.21
CA GLY A 205 17.94 -26.39 13.04
C GLY A 205 19.09 -27.12 12.31
N ALA A 206 19.29 -26.88 11.02
CA ALA A 206 20.39 -27.43 10.24
C ALA A 206 21.21 -26.31 9.60
N GLN A 207 22.42 -26.65 9.16
CA GLN A 207 23.32 -25.70 8.51
C GLN A 207 23.11 -25.65 6.98
N SER A 208 21.96 -26.14 6.50
CA SER A 208 21.64 -26.13 5.08
C SER A 208 20.97 -24.81 4.68
N TYR A 209 21.51 -24.19 3.64
CA TYR A 209 21.03 -22.93 3.08
C TYR A 209 21.25 -22.88 1.57
N ALA A 210 20.53 -22.01 0.91
CA ALA A 210 20.73 -21.70 -0.50
C ALA A 210 20.39 -20.23 -0.79
N SER A 211 21.03 -19.69 -1.81
CA SER A 211 20.77 -18.34 -2.28
C SER A 211 20.89 -18.26 -3.80
N TRP A 212 20.00 -17.48 -4.40
CA TRP A 212 19.94 -17.26 -5.82
C TRP A 212 19.81 -15.78 -6.12
N ARG A 213 20.34 -15.39 -7.27
CA ARG A 213 19.98 -14.17 -7.98
C ARG A 213 19.03 -14.53 -9.10
N VAL A 214 17.97 -13.74 -9.25
CA VAL A 214 16.97 -13.90 -10.29
C VAL A 214 16.81 -12.61 -11.07
N GLU A 215 16.52 -12.71 -12.35
CA GLU A 215 16.20 -11.57 -13.22
C GLU A 215 15.33 -12.05 -14.38
N GLY A 216 14.55 -11.14 -14.97
CA GLY A 216 13.74 -11.48 -16.12
C GLY A 216 12.77 -10.39 -16.55
N LEU A 217 11.96 -10.75 -17.54
CA LEU A 217 10.94 -9.91 -18.13
C LEU A 217 9.59 -10.64 -18.10
N LEU A 218 8.63 -10.07 -17.38
CA LEU A 218 7.23 -10.46 -17.37
C LEU A 218 6.45 -9.53 -18.28
N VAL A 219 5.65 -10.09 -19.18
CA VAL A 219 4.81 -9.33 -20.11
C VAL A 219 3.39 -9.85 -20.02
N ASN A 220 2.43 -8.94 -19.96
CA ASN A 220 1.02 -9.25 -20.17
C ASN A 220 0.54 -8.49 -21.40
N ASP A 221 0.37 -9.21 -22.51
CA ASP A 221 -0.12 -8.68 -23.78
C ASP A 221 -1.56 -9.18 -24.01
N GLY A 222 -2.51 -8.24 -24.04
CA GLY A 222 -3.92 -8.55 -24.28
C GLY A 222 -4.53 -9.56 -23.29
N GLY A 223 -4.05 -9.61 -22.04
CA GLY A 223 -4.53 -10.53 -21.01
C GLY A 223 -3.80 -11.87 -20.95
N THR A 224 -2.79 -12.10 -21.78
CA THR A 224 -1.92 -13.27 -21.71
C THR A 224 -0.59 -12.92 -21.05
N THR A 225 -0.32 -13.53 -19.91
CA THR A 225 0.92 -13.30 -19.16
C THR A 225 2.00 -14.31 -19.54
N THR A 226 3.20 -13.81 -19.85
CA THR A 226 4.35 -14.63 -20.20
C THR A 226 5.62 -14.15 -19.49
N VAL A 227 6.48 -15.08 -19.08
CA VAL A 227 7.87 -14.78 -18.75
C VAL A 227 8.66 -14.87 -20.06
N ALA A 228 8.88 -13.72 -20.70
CA ALA A 228 9.50 -13.66 -22.03
C ALA A 228 10.96 -14.08 -22.01
N ASN A 229 11.66 -13.77 -20.91
CA ASN A 229 13.02 -14.24 -20.64
C ASN A 229 13.28 -14.20 -19.14
N SER A 230 14.11 -15.13 -18.62
CA SER A 230 14.54 -15.12 -17.23
C SER A 230 15.85 -15.87 -17.03
N ALA A 231 16.57 -15.49 -15.97
CA ALA A 231 17.76 -16.17 -15.53
C ALA A 231 17.70 -16.43 -14.02
N ILE A 232 18.20 -17.59 -13.62
CA ILE A 232 18.42 -17.97 -12.22
C ILE A 232 19.91 -18.30 -12.07
N THR A 233 20.61 -17.48 -11.29
CA THR A 233 22.02 -17.72 -10.97
C THR A 233 22.12 -18.24 -9.56
N VAL A 234 22.65 -19.43 -9.39
CA VAL A 234 22.94 -20.00 -8.06
C VAL A 234 24.13 -19.24 -7.47
N ILE A 235 23.93 -18.63 -6.30
CA ILE A 235 25.01 -18.03 -5.51
C ILE A 235 25.63 -19.09 -4.63
N ASP A 236 24.80 -19.85 -3.91
CA ASP A 236 25.16 -21.04 -3.15
C ASP A 236 23.92 -21.96 -3.01
N ASN A 237 24.10 -23.28 -3.09
CA ASN A 237 23.02 -24.23 -2.88
C ASN A 237 23.57 -25.57 -2.38
N GLN A 238 23.72 -25.67 -1.07
CA GLN A 238 24.33 -26.85 -0.43
C GLN A 238 23.39 -28.07 -0.40
N SER A 239 22.09 -27.85 -0.63
CA SER A 239 21.06 -28.89 -0.47
C SER A 239 20.33 -29.25 -1.76
N SER A 240 20.79 -28.78 -2.92
CA SER A 240 20.18 -29.04 -4.24
C SER A 240 18.70 -28.64 -4.33
N TRP A 241 18.26 -27.65 -3.54
CA TRP A 241 16.89 -27.13 -3.59
C TRP A 241 16.60 -26.45 -4.93
N GLY A 242 15.33 -26.50 -5.34
CA GLY A 242 14.91 -26.00 -6.65
C GLY A 242 14.27 -24.61 -6.58
N LEU A 243 14.48 -23.83 -7.64
CA LEU A 243 13.78 -22.57 -7.87
C LEU A 243 13.33 -22.52 -9.33
N THR A 244 12.09 -22.06 -9.57
CA THR A 244 11.55 -21.85 -10.93
C THR A 244 10.85 -20.51 -11.03
N LEU A 245 10.88 -19.94 -12.22
CA LEU A 245 10.20 -18.69 -12.62
C LEU A 245 9.26 -19.01 -13.77
N THR A 246 7.97 -18.82 -13.59
CA THR A 246 6.94 -19.09 -14.61
C THR A 246 5.86 -18.00 -14.60
N ALA A 247 5.03 -17.97 -15.63
CA ALA A 247 3.84 -17.12 -15.62
C ALA A 247 2.67 -17.86 -14.93
N ASP A 248 1.97 -17.13 -14.06
CA ASP A 248 0.66 -17.51 -13.53
C ASP A 248 -0.42 -16.75 -14.31
N ASN A 249 -0.96 -17.39 -15.34
CA ASN A 249 -1.98 -16.76 -16.18
C ASN A 249 -3.33 -16.58 -15.47
N GLY A 250 -3.60 -17.36 -14.42
CA GLY A 250 -4.82 -17.23 -13.62
C GLY A 250 -4.87 -15.92 -12.82
N ASN A 251 -3.71 -15.45 -12.39
CA ASN A 251 -3.55 -14.20 -11.61
C ASN A 251 -2.83 -13.09 -12.37
N SER A 252 -2.48 -13.31 -13.65
CA SER A 252 -1.68 -12.38 -14.45
C SER A 252 -0.35 -12.00 -13.77
N ALA A 253 0.36 -12.99 -13.23
CA ALA A 253 1.46 -12.75 -12.30
C ALA A 253 2.73 -13.55 -12.62
N LEU A 254 3.84 -13.11 -12.02
CA LEU A 254 5.07 -13.90 -11.91
C LEU A 254 4.93 -14.92 -10.78
N ALA A 255 5.04 -16.21 -11.12
CA ALA A 255 5.14 -17.30 -10.17
C ALA A 255 6.61 -17.62 -9.89
N ILE A 256 7.08 -17.30 -8.69
CA ILE A 256 8.39 -17.70 -8.16
C ILE A 256 8.14 -18.90 -7.25
N THR A 257 8.56 -20.10 -7.67
CA THR A 257 8.27 -21.33 -6.95
C THR A 257 9.56 -21.95 -6.40
N PHE A 258 9.57 -22.21 -5.12
CA PHE A 258 10.64 -22.89 -4.41
C PHE A 258 10.28 -24.37 -4.18
N THR A 259 11.23 -25.27 -4.42
CA THR A 259 11.11 -26.69 -4.12
C THR A 259 12.16 -27.07 -3.08
N GLY A 260 11.69 -27.47 -1.92
CA GLY A 260 12.54 -27.88 -0.80
C GLY A 260 12.89 -29.37 -0.85
N GLU A 261 12.98 -30.00 0.33
CA GLU A 261 13.37 -31.38 0.53
C GLU A 261 12.43 -32.08 1.53
N ALA A 262 12.21 -33.37 1.36
CA ALA A 262 11.32 -34.14 2.21
C ALA A 262 11.79 -34.17 3.69
N ALA A 263 10.84 -33.98 4.61
CA ALA A 263 11.03 -33.92 6.05
C ALA A 263 11.91 -32.74 6.55
N HIS A 264 12.09 -31.71 5.73
CA HIS A 264 12.85 -30.52 6.11
C HIS A 264 11.95 -29.28 6.18
N ASN A 265 11.99 -28.59 7.33
CA ASN A 265 11.31 -27.29 7.49
C ASN A 265 12.21 -26.19 6.93
N ILE A 266 11.84 -25.62 5.79
CA ILE A 266 12.62 -24.61 5.08
C ILE A 266 11.79 -23.32 4.95
N ARG A 267 12.43 -22.18 5.24
CA ARG A 267 11.87 -20.85 4.99
C ARG A 267 12.63 -20.17 3.88
N THR A 268 11.89 -19.57 2.97
CA THR A 268 12.44 -18.86 1.80
C THR A 268 11.89 -17.46 1.74
N VAL A 269 12.77 -16.48 1.50
CA VAL A 269 12.44 -15.07 1.33
C VAL A 269 13.09 -14.54 0.05
N ALA A 270 12.30 -13.84 -0.75
CA ALA A 270 12.75 -13.13 -1.94
C ALA A 270 12.58 -11.61 -1.75
N ASN A 271 13.60 -10.85 -2.13
CA ASN A 271 13.53 -9.41 -2.29
C ASN A 271 13.66 -9.10 -3.78
N ILE A 272 12.55 -8.70 -4.40
CA ILE A 272 12.44 -8.47 -5.85
C ILE A 272 12.15 -7.00 -6.11
N ARG A 273 12.94 -6.39 -6.99
CA ARG A 273 12.69 -5.04 -7.54
C ARG A 273 12.09 -5.17 -8.92
N THR A 274 11.28 -4.18 -9.29
CA THR A 274 10.64 -4.11 -10.60
C THR A 274 10.81 -2.74 -11.24
N THR A 275 10.86 -2.72 -12.57
CA THR A 275 10.62 -1.55 -13.41
C THR A 275 9.39 -1.85 -14.24
N GLU A 276 8.36 -1.03 -14.10
CA GLU A 276 7.02 -1.30 -14.60
C GLU A 276 6.61 -0.24 -15.60
N VAL A 277 6.13 -0.65 -16.78
CA VAL A 277 5.51 0.22 -17.76
C VAL A 277 4.20 -0.42 -18.23
N THR A 278 3.13 0.37 -18.21
CA THR A 278 1.80 -0.02 -18.70
C THR A 278 1.40 0.92 -19.82
N TYR A 279 0.89 0.37 -20.90
CA TYR A 279 0.33 1.14 -22.01
C TYR A 279 -1.20 1.15 -21.84
N ALA A 280 -1.72 2.21 -21.22
CA ALA A 280 -3.16 2.38 -20.93
C ALA A 280 -3.84 3.30 -21.95
#